data_4cb198cf999a563852e80670afe6a6dc
#
_entry.id   4cb198cf999a563852e80670afe6a6dc
#
_cell.length_a   1.000
_cell.length_b   1.000
_cell.length_c   1.000
_cell.angle_alpha   90.00
_cell.angle_beta   90.00
_cell.angle_gamma   90.00
#
_symmetry.space_group_name_H-M   'P 1'
#
loop_
_entity.id
_entity.type
_entity.pdbx_description
1 polymer ?
#
loop_
_entity_poly.entity_id
_entity_poly.type
_entity_poly.pdbx_seq_one_letter_code
_entity_poly.pdbx_strand_id
1 'polypeptide(L)'
;MPQKRALVTGASRGIGKTIAVALAKAGYDVAIAARTVSKDDPTPEHSVTIHRQDSRALPGSLEETAALVEAEGRRSLPLRMDLTDLPSVETALATVIDRWGGVDVLINNGRHIGPGLMDTILDTPIDEYMKFLQAHAVSAIRIVQLVLPAMLERGGGTIVTISSGAGYDWYPANPPGHGGAGLGYRLGKSAGHTIVGSILVEHGHQGIRAFNVDPGFVLTERNSLDLEATGFDASAAAPPAAVGAAVAWLVDSPEADDLQHSNISAQALVLERGLYPDWRKP
;
A
#
# COMPACT_ATOMS: atom_id res chain seq x y z
N MET A 1 -14.48 22.11 11.68
CA MET A 1 -14.61 20.64 11.59
C MET A 1 -13.39 20.02 12.24
N PRO A 2 -13.49 18.89 12.94
CA PRO A 2 -12.32 18.21 13.44
C PRO A 2 -11.38 17.86 12.28
N GLN A 3 -10.08 17.89 12.55
CA GLN A 3 -9.06 17.72 11.54
C GLN A 3 -8.94 16.24 11.16
N LYS A 4 -9.24 15.90 9.92
CA LYS A 4 -9.12 14.51 9.40
C LYS A 4 -7.64 14.15 9.22
N ARG A 5 -7.25 12.95 9.63
CA ARG A 5 -5.86 12.46 9.61
C ARG A 5 -5.76 11.08 8.98
N ALA A 6 -4.78 10.90 8.11
CA ALA A 6 -4.51 9.62 7.48
C ALA A 6 -3.06 9.17 7.71
N LEU A 7 -2.82 7.86 7.74
CA LEU A 7 -1.50 7.25 7.67
C LEU A 7 -1.39 6.41 6.40
N VAL A 8 -0.36 6.65 5.60
CA VAL A 8 -0.07 5.88 4.38
C VAL A 8 1.30 5.22 4.49
N THR A 9 1.35 3.89 4.47
CA THR A 9 2.61 3.15 4.43
C THR A 9 3.12 2.98 2.99
N GLY A 10 4.44 2.95 2.79
CA GLY A 10 5.06 2.85 1.47
C GLY A 10 4.84 4.09 0.61
N ALA A 11 4.84 5.28 1.21
CA ALA A 11 4.41 6.53 0.58
C ALA A 11 5.55 7.33 -0.09
N SER A 12 6.78 6.83 -0.16
CA SER A 12 7.89 7.57 -0.80
C SER A 12 7.79 7.65 -2.33
N ARG A 13 7.02 6.79 -2.98
CA ARG A 13 6.86 6.70 -4.45
C ARG A 13 5.60 5.91 -4.86
N GLY A 14 5.35 5.83 -6.16
CA GLY A 14 4.33 4.97 -6.76
C GLY A 14 2.93 5.18 -6.21
N ILE A 15 2.23 4.08 -5.94
CA ILE A 15 0.85 4.07 -5.46
C ILE A 15 0.72 4.82 -4.13
N GLY A 16 1.61 4.57 -3.16
CA GLY A 16 1.51 5.21 -1.85
C GLY A 16 1.67 6.73 -1.89
N LYS A 17 2.60 7.25 -2.72
CA LYS A 17 2.73 8.69 -2.97
C LYS A 17 1.44 9.29 -3.53
N THR A 18 0.86 8.66 -4.54
CA THR A 18 -0.36 9.18 -5.17
C THR A 18 -1.59 9.08 -4.26
N ILE A 19 -1.69 8.05 -3.42
CA ILE A 19 -2.73 7.96 -2.38
C ILE A 19 -2.57 9.11 -1.37
N ALA A 20 -1.35 9.37 -0.88
CA ALA A 20 -1.10 10.45 0.07
C ALA A 20 -1.53 11.81 -0.48
N VAL A 21 -1.19 12.11 -1.74
CA VAL A 21 -1.60 13.34 -2.41
C VAL A 21 -3.12 13.39 -2.63
N ALA A 22 -3.76 12.28 -3.02
CA ALA A 22 -5.20 12.23 -3.21
C ALA A 22 -5.97 12.46 -1.90
N LEU A 23 -5.50 11.90 -0.79
CA LEU A 23 -6.07 12.15 0.54
C LEU A 23 -5.84 13.60 1.01
N ALA A 24 -4.69 14.20 0.69
CA ALA A 24 -4.46 15.62 0.96
C ALA A 24 -5.46 16.51 0.21
N LYS A 25 -5.72 16.25 -1.07
CA LYS A 25 -6.77 16.92 -1.87
C LYS A 25 -8.15 16.75 -1.27
N ALA A 26 -8.44 15.58 -0.67
CA ALA A 26 -9.69 15.31 0.05
C ALA A 26 -9.75 15.93 1.46
N GLY A 27 -8.72 16.71 1.86
CA GLY A 27 -8.71 17.48 3.10
C GLY A 27 -8.07 16.79 4.31
N TYR A 28 -7.35 15.70 4.13
CA TYR A 28 -6.63 15.00 5.20
C TYR A 28 -5.25 15.59 5.43
N ASP A 29 -4.83 15.70 6.68
CA ASP A 29 -3.42 15.73 7.04
C ASP A 29 -2.88 14.30 6.93
N VAL A 30 -1.67 14.13 6.37
CA VAL A 30 -1.20 12.80 6.00
C VAL A 30 0.15 12.47 6.66
N ALA A 31 0.16 11.49 7.57
CA ALA A 31 1.37 10.82 7.98
C ALA A 31 1.81 9.86 6.87
N ILE A 32 3.04 9.96 6.45
CA ILE A 32 3.62 9.20 5.35
C ILE A 32 4.82 8.41 5.84
N ALA A 33 4.82 7.10 5.60
CA ALA A 33 5.83 6.23 6.13
C ALA A 33 6.52 5.40 5.04
N ALA A 34 7.85 5.35 5.06
CA ALA A 34 8.68 4.51 4.18
C ALA A 34 10.13 4.44 4.67
N ARG A 35 10.94 3.59 4.04
CA ARG A 35 12.38 3.48 4.32
C ARG A 35 13.18 4.69 3.82
N THR A 36 12.86 5.22 2.64
CA THR A 36 13.54 6.36 2.00
C THR A 36 12.89 7.66 2.44
N VAL A 37 13.53 8.42 3.32
CA VAL A 37 13.04 9.70 3.82
C VAL A 37 13.52 10.84 2.92
N SER A 38 14.84 10.95 2.72
CA SER A 38 15.47 11.94 1.85
C SER A 38 15.90 11.33 0.52
N LYS A 39 16.04 12.16 -0.50
CA LYS A 39 16.65 11.77 -1.78
C LYS A 39 18.12 11.33 -1.64
N ASP A 40 18.79 11.77 -0.58
CA ASP A 40 20.19 11.45 -0.28
C ASP A 40 20.35 10.18 0.56
N ASP A 41 19.23 9.56 1.00
CA ASP A 41 19.26 8.26 1.65
C ASP A 41 19.78 7.19 0.67
N PRO A 42 20.57 6.23 1.15
CA PRO A 42 20.98 5.10 0.32
C PRO A 42 19.77 4.36 -0.22
N THR A 43 19.80 4.03 -1.50
CA THR A 43 18.72 3.21 -2.09
C THR A 43 18.74 1.83 -1.45
N PRO A 44 17.67 1.41 -0.77
CA PRO A 44 17.60 0.05 -0.23
C PRO A 44 17.71 -0.96 -1.38
N GLU A 45 18.37 -2.07 -1.15
CA GLU A 45 18.33 -3.17 -2.08
C GLU A 45 16.88 -3.58 -2.36
N HIS A 46 16.56 -3.80 -3.64
CA HIS A 46 15.23 -4.08 -4.10
C HIS A 46 15.19 -5.16 -5.20
N SER A 47 16.16 -6.10 -5.15
CA SER A 47 16.17 -7.26 -6.02
C SER A 47 14.87 -8.05 -5.91
N VAL A 48 14.34 -8.47 -7.03
CA VAL A 48 13.10 -9.28 -7.07
C VAL A 48 13.39 -10.78 -7.13
N THR A 49 14.65 -11.15 -7.28
CA THR A 49 15.13 -12.52 -7.45
C THR A 49 16.48 -12.71 -6.78
N ILE A 50 16.78 -13.97 -6.37
CA ILE A 50 18.10 -14.37 -5.84
C ILE A 50 19.21 -14.33 -6.89
N HIS A 51 18.84 -14.35 -8.18
CA HIS A 51 19.80 -14.47 -9.28
C HIS A 51 20.44 -13.15 -9.68
N ARG A 52 19.97 -12.04 -9.18
CA ARG A 52 20.48 -10.69 -9.52
C ARG A 52 20.29 -9.73 -8.36
N GLN A 53 21.35 -9.04 -7.97
CA GLN A 53 21.27 -7.90 -7.08
C GLN A 53 20.82 -6.66 -7.85
N ASP A 54 19.96 -5.86 -7.24
CA ASP A 54 19.44 -4.63 -7.83
C ASP A 54 19.49 -3.50 -6.82
N SER A 55 20.45 -2.61 -7.03
CA SER A 55 20.65 -1.37 -6.26
C SER A 55 20.52 -0.13 -7.13
N ARG A 56 19.89 -0.24 -8.32
CA ARG A 56 19.63 0.91 -9.18
C ARG A 56 18.87 1.98 -8.41
N ALA A 57 19.22 3.25 -8.64
CA ALA A 57 18.53 4.36 -7.99
C ALA A 57 17.01 4.33 -8.29
N LEU A 58 16.22 4.46 -7.25
CA LEU A 58 14.77 4.59 -7.35
C LEU A 58 14.38 6.01 -6.99
N PRO A 59 13.80 6.79 -7.91
CA PRO A 59 13.33 8.13 -7.61
C PRO A 59 12.22 8.12 -6.57
N GLY A 60 12.11 9.21 -5.82
CA GLY A 60 11.07 9.43 -4.81
C GLY A 60 11.55 9.25 -3.37
N SER A 61 11.10 10.14 -2.51
CA SER A 61 11.36 10.17 -1.07
C SER A 61 10.11 10.60 -0.31
N LEU A 62 10.13 10.47 1.02
CA LEU A 62 9.07 11.04 1.85
C LEU A 62 9.09 12.56 1.83
N GLU A 63 10.28 13.19 1.73
CA GLU A 63 10.39 14.65 1.61
C GLU A 63 9.68 15.18 0.35
N GLU A 64 9.88 14.51 -0.80
CA GLU A 64 9.17 14.87 -2.03
C GLU A 64 7.64 14.69 -1.88
N THR A 65 7.20 13.60 -1.25
CA THR A 65 5.78 13.36 -1.03
C THR A 65 5.19 14.35 -0.03
N ALA A 66 5.95 14.71 1.04
CA ALA A 66 5.55 15.72 2.00
C ALA A 66 5.31 17.08 1.33
N ALA A 67 6.24 17.51 0.47
CA ALA A 67 6.10 18.76 -0.28
C ALA A 67 4.82 18.76 -1.15
N LEU A 68 4.46 17.63 -1.77
CA LEU A 68 3.22 17.51 -2.54
C LEU A 68 1.97 17.58 -1.66
N VAL A 69 1.97 16.98 -0.47
CA VAL A 69 0.88 17.07 0.51
C VAL A 69 0.73 18.51 1.01
N GLU A 70 1.85 19.19 1.29
CA GLU A 70 1.87 20.57 1.77
C GLU A 70 1.42 21.56 0.69
N ALA A 71 1.69 21.29 -0.58
CA ALA A 71 1.19 22.07 -1.71
C ALA A 71 -0.34 22.04 -1.82
N GLU A 72 -1.01 20.99 -1.28
CA GLU A 72 -2.47 20.92 -1.17
C GLU A 72 -3.00 21.64 0.11
N GLY A 73 -2.13 22.37 0.82
CA GLY A 73 -2.50 23.10 2.05
C GLY A 73 -2.71 22.19 3.27
N ARG A 74 -2.19 20.97 3.25
CA ARG A 74 -2.33 20.00 4.35
C ARG A 74 -1.00 19.77 5.07
N ARG A 75 -1.06 19.31 6.32
CA ARG A 75 0.15 18.95 7.07
C ARG A 75 0.63 17.57 6.67
N SER A 76 1.94 17.42 6.53
CA SER A 76 2.59 16.13 6.38
C SER A 76 3.38 15.74 7.63
N LEU A 77 3.47 14.43 7.91
CA LEU A 77 4.32 13.86 8.94
C LEU A 77 5.14 12.72 8.34
N PRO A 78 6.35 13.00 7.82
CA PRO A 78 7.23 11.97 7.30
C PRO A 78 7.82 11.11 8.43
N LEU A 79 7.78 9.78 8.25
CA LEU A 79 8.21 8.79 9.24
C LEU A 79 9.06 7.71 8.58
N ARG A 80 10.29 7.52 9.07
CA ARG A 80 11.08 6.36 8.66
C ARG A 80 10.42 5.09 9.20
N MET A 81 10.14 4.12 8.31
CA MET A 81 9.52 2.86 8.68
C MET A 81 9.99 1.75 7.74
N ASP A 82 10.50 0.67 8.30
CA ASP A 82 10.74 -0.58 7.59
C ASP A 82 9.75 -1.64 8.05
N LEU A 83 8.94 -2.15 7.15
CA LEU A 83 7.93 -3.17 7.46
C LEU A 83 8.53 -4.55 7.75
N THR A 84 9.80 -4.76 7.47
CA THR A 84 10.51 -6.00 7.86
C THR A 84 11.10 -5.90 9.28
N ASP A 85 11.04 -4.72 9.90
CA ASP A 85 11.55 -4.42 11.25
C ASP A 85 10.41 -3.91 12.15
N LEU A 86 9.90 -4.77 13.03
CA LEU A 86 8.76 -4.43 13.88
C LEU A 86 9.06 -3.26 14.85
N PRO A 87 10.23 -3.16 15.51
CA PRO A 87 10.60 -1.98 16.27
C PRO A 87 10.55 -0.67 15.48
N SER A 88 10.96 -0.67 14.21
CA SER A 88 10.85 0.49 13.32
C SER A 88 9.38 0.90 13.12
N VAL A 89 8.49 -0.07 12.92
CA VAL A 89 7.05 0.16 12.82
C VAL A 89 6.49 0.78 14.09
N GLU A 90 6.81 0.21 15.25
CA GLU A 90 6.32 0.69 16.55
C GLU A 90 6.79 2.12 16.86
N THR A 91 8.05 2.44 16.58
CA THR A 91 8.63 3.78 16.75
C THR A 91 7.90 4.82 15.88
N ALA A 92 7.64 4.48 14.63
CA ALA A 92 6.91 5.37 13.72
C ALA A 92 5.47 5.61 14.19
N LEU A 93 4.77 4.57 14.64
CA LEU A 93 3.40 4.67 15.15
C LEU A 93 3.33 5.43 16.48
N ALA A 94 4.30 5.23 17.37
CA ALA A 94 4.40 6.00 18.62
C ALA A 94 4.49 7.51 18.30
N THR A 95 5.26 7.89 17.27
CA THR A 95 5.34 9.30 16.83
C THR A 95 4.00 9.83 16.30
N VAL A 96 3.23 9.02 15.56
CA VAL A 96 1.89 9.40 15.09
C VAL A 96 0.95 9.62 16.28
N ILE A 97 0.96 8.71 17.23
CA ILE A 97 0.08 8.77 18.41
C ILE A 97 0.45 9.98 19.28
N ASP A 98 1.74 10.20 19.54
CA ASP A 98 2.22 11.33 20.34
C ASP A 98 1.84 12.68 19.70
N ARG A 99 2.09 12.84 18.39
CA ARG A 99 1.87 14.12 17.71
C ARG A 99 0.42 14.39 17.31
N TRP A 100 -0.34 13.34 17.01
CA TRP A 100 -1.68 13.47 16.43
C TRP A 100 -2.77 12.77 17.24
N GLY A 101 -2.43 11.99 18.27
CA GLY A 101 -3.42 11.20 19.02
C GLY A 101 -4.05 10.05 18.22
N GLY A 102 -3.48 9.72 17.08
CA GLY A 102 -3.98 8.69 16.17
C GLY A 102 -4.44 9.24 14.81
N VAL A 103 -5.01 8.37 13.99
CA VAL A 103 -5.49 8.67 12.63
C VAL A 103 -6.93 8.19 12.44
N ASP A 104 -7.64 8.78 11.49
CA ASP A 104 -9.01 8.42 11.10
C ASP A 104 -9.00 7.44 9.93
N VAL A 105 -7.89 7.42 9.16
CA VAL A 105 -7.70 6.57 8.00
C VAL A 105 -6.33 5.91 8.04
N LEU A 106 -6.30 4.59 7.84
CA LEU A 106 -5.07 3.82 7.65
C LEU A 106 -5.04 3.23 6.24
N ILE A 107 -3.94 3.46 5.51
CA ILE A 107 -3.67 2.81 4.24
C ILE A 107 -2.46 1.89 4.37
N ASN A 108 -2.72 0.59 4.47
CA ASN A 108 -1.71 -0.47 4.39
C ASN A 108 -1.33 -0.69 2.92
N ASN A 109 -0.43 0.15 2.38
CA ASN A 109 0.05 0.08 1.00
C ASN A 109 1.48 -0.45 0.91
N GLY A 110 2.32 -0.20 1.91
CA GLY A 110 3.72 -0.64 1.90
C GLY A 110 3.86 -2.14 1.66
N ARG A 111 4.90 -2.51 0.91
CA ARG A 111 5.22 -3.91 0.63
C ARG A 111 6.71 -4.19 0.73
N HIS A 112 7.06 -5.42 1.02
CA HIS A 112 8.41 -5.92 0.82
C HIS A 112 8.66 -6.19 -0.67
N ILE A 113 9.85 -5.83 -1.14
CA ILE A 113 10.40 -6.23 -2.43
C ILE A 113 11.71 -6.93 -2.10
N GLY A 114 11.83 -8.17 -2.53
CA GLY A 114 12.98 -9.02 -2.23
C GLY A 114 12.97 -10.29 -3.06
N PRO A 115 14.03 -11.11 -2.96
CA PRO A 115 14.06 -12.46 -3.50
C PRO A 115 12.81 -13.26 -3.08
N GLY A 116 12.33 -14.13 -3.97
CA GLY A 116 11.06 -14.83 -3.80
C GLY A 116 9.84 -14.09 -4.38
N LEU A 117 10.03 -12.84 -4.86
CA LEU A 117 8.98 -12.14 -5.62
C LEU A 117 8.85 -12.71 -7.02
N MET A 118 9.96 -13.07 -7.68
CA MET A 118 10.03 -13.62 -9.04
C MET A 118 10.76 -14.98 -9.09
N ASP A 119 11.03 -15.63 -7.96
CA ASP A 119 11.71 -16.91 -7.90
C ASP A 119 10.73 -18.07 -7.75
N THR A 120 11.17 -19.26 -8.16
CA THR A 120 10.42 -20.51 -7.98
C THR A 120 10.41 -20.96 -6.51
N ILE A 121 9.57 -21.93 -6.18
CA ILE A 121 9.49 -22.48 -4.82
C ILE A 121 10.82 -23.11 -4.40
N LEU A 122 11.51 -23.77 -5.32
CA LEU A 122 12.76 -24.48 -5.02
C LEU A 122 13.95 -23.53 -4.86
N ASP A 123 13.92 -22.37 -5.53
CA ASP A 123 15.03 -21.42 -5.51
C ASP A 123 14.94 -20.44 -4.32
N THR A 124 13.72 -20.17 -3.84
CA THR A 124 13.52 -19.16 -2.80
C THR A 124 13.95 -19.68 -1.41
N PRO A 125 14.93 -19.04 -0.74
CA PRO A 125 15.29 -19.38 0.63
C PRO A 125 14.12 -19.17 1.60
N ILE A 126 14.05 -20.00 2.65
CA ILE A 126 12.93 -19.93 3.61
C ILE A 126 12.85 -18.57 4.33
N ASP A 127 13.99 -17.94 4.60
CA ASP A 127 14.05 -16.64 5.27
C ASP A 127 13.46 -15.52 4.42
N GLU A 128 13.48 -15.64 3.10
CA GLU A 128 12.85 -14.66 2.21
C GLU A 128 11.33 -14.74 2.32
N TYR A 129 10.74 -15.93 2.45
CA TYR A 129 9.30 -16.06 2.73
C TYR A 129 8.91 -15.36 4.03
N MET A 130 9.74 -15.45 5.07
CA MET A 130 9.48 -14.79 6.36
C MET A 130 9.45 -13.27 6.24
N LYS A 131 10.30 -12.67 5.38
CA LYS A 131 10.29 -11.22 5.14
C LYS A 131 8.97 -10.76 4.49
N PHE A 132 8.43 -11.55 3.54
CA PHE A 132 7.11 -11.25 2.95
C PHE A 132 6.00 -11.33 3.99
N LEU A 133 5.97 -12.38 4.81
CA LEU A 133 4.98 -12.51 5.89
C LEU A 133 5.12 -11.39 6.93
N GLN A 134 6.37 -11.08 7.33
CA GLN A 134 6.63 -9.99 8.26
C GLN A 134 6.08 -8.66 7.75
N ALA A 135 6.41 -8.27 6.52
CA ALA A 135 6.05 -6.97 6.00
C ALA A 135 4.56 -6.84 5.64
N HIS A 136 3.95 -7.90 5.07
CA HIS A 136 2.59 -7.80 4.53
C HIS A 136 1.51 -8.21 5.52
N ALA A 137 1.85 -9.02 6.53
CA ALA A 137 0.91 -9.50 7.52
C ALA A 137 1.26 -8.99 8.93
N VAL A 138 2.40 -9.40 9.50
CA VAL A 138 2.71 -9.12 10.91
C VAL A 138 2.77 -7.62 11.18
N SER A 139 3.49 -6.86 10.36
CA SER A 139 3.57 -5.42 10.50
C SER A 139 2.24 -4.72 10.22
N ALA A 140 1.47 -5.18 9.23
CA ALA A 140 0.13 -4.65 8.97
C ALA A 140 -0.83 -4.89 10.15
N ILE A 141 -0.83 -6.09 10.74
CA ILE A 141 -1.60 -6.40 11.96
C ILE A 141 -1.15 -5.48 13.10
N ARG A 142 0.17 -5.32 13.32
CA ARG A 142 0.68 -4.48 14.40
C ARG A 142 0.27 -3.01 14.23
N ILE A 143 0.32 -2.47 13.00
CA ILE A 143 -0.15 -1.12 12.70
C ILE A 143 -1.64 -0.99 13.06
N VAL A 144 -2.48 -1.96 12.64
CA VAL A 144 -3.90 -1.98 12.98
C VAL A 144 -4.11 -1.98 14.50
N GLN A 145 -3.40 -2.84 15.25
CA GLN A 145 -3.50 -2.89 16.72
C GLN A 145 -3.16 -1.55 17.40
N LEU A 146 -2.27 -0.76 16.80
CA LEU A 146 -1.85 0.52 17.35
C LEU A 146 -2.79 1.68 16.99
N VAL A 147 -3.46 1.64 15.82
CA VAL A 147 -4.35 2.74 15.41
C VAL A 147 -5.82 2.50 15.75
N LEU A 148 -6.26 1.25 15.77
CA LEU A 148 -7.64 0.85 15.94
C LEU A 148 -8.27 1.34 17.26
N PRO A 149 -7.60 1.28 18.42
CA PRO A 149 -8.17 1.76 19.67
C PRO A 149 -8.63 3.21 19.60
N ALA A 150 -7.79 4.10 19.05
CA ALA A 150 -8.15 5.51 18.90
C ALA A 150 -9.26 5.75 17.85
N MET A 151 -9.39 4.90 16.83
CA MET A 151 -10.53 4.94 15.91
C MET A 151 -11.82 4.57 16.62
N LEU A 152 -11.81 3.49 17.42
CA LEU A 152 -12.98 3.03 18.19
C LEU A 152 -13.43 4.07 19.21
N GLU A 153 -12.50 4.69 19.95
CA GLU A 153 -12.79 5.76 20.90
C GLU A 153 -13.44 6.98 20.25
N ARG A 154 -13.11 7.25 18.99
CA ARG A 154 -13.72 8.33 18.17
C ARG A 154 -15.02 7.93 17.47
N GLY A 155 -15.46 6.69 17.61
CA GLY A 155 -16.68 6.17 17.02
C GLY A 155 -16.58 5.73 15.57
N GLY A 156 -15.37 5.51 15.06
CA GLY A 156 -15.17 4.96 13.72
C GLY A 156 -13.83 5.31 13.08
N GLY A 157 -13.58 4.71 11.93
CA GLY A 157 -12.39 4.93 11.12
C GLY A 157 -12.41 4.08 9.85
N THR A 158 -11.47 4.33 8.94
CA THR A 158 -11.39 3.59 7.68
C THR A 158 -10.02 2.95 7.51
N ILE A 159 -9.98 1.66 7.19
CA ILE A 159 -8.75 0.89 6.94
C ILE A 159 -8.79 0.36 5.51
N VAL A 160 -7.79 0.70 4.70
CA VAL A 160 -7.65 0.21 3.34
C VAL A 160 -6.37 -0.60 3.22
N THR A 161 -6.47 -1.83 2.74
CA THR A 161 -5.33 -2.67 2.41
C THR A 161 -5.16 -2.74 0.90
N ILE A 162 -3.99 -2.29 0.39
CA ILE A 162 -3.64 -2.48 -1.02
C ILE A 162 -3.20 -3.93 -1.20
N SER A 163 -4.14 -4.73 -1.64
CA SER A 163 -4.03 -6.16 -1.88
C SER A 163 -3.42 -6.45 -3.27
N SER A 164 -3.74 -7.56 -3.86
CA SER A 164 -3.40 -7.99 -5.22
C SER A 164 -4.20 -9.24 -5.56
N GLY A 165 -4.58 -9.44 -6.82
CA GLY A 165 -5.10 -10.71 -7.32
C GLY A 165 -4.22 -11.90 -6.92
N ALA A 166 -2.89 -11.69 -6.86
CA ALA A 166 -1.95 -12.69 -6.38
C ALA A 166 -2.22 -13.20 -4.94
N GLY A 167 -2.98 -12.45 -4.13
CA GLY A 167 -3.31 -12.80 -2.75
C GLY A 167 -4.57 -13.67 -2.59
N TYR A 168 -5.50 -13.65 -3.56
CA TYR A 168 -6.77 -14.36 -3.46
C TYR A 168 -7.09 -15.26 -4.67
N ASP A 169 -6.38 -15.09 -5.79
CA ASP A 169 -6.52 -16.00 -6.92
C ASP A 169 -5.97 -17.37 -6.58
N TRP A 170 -6.79 -18.39 -6.74
CA TRP A 170 -6.42 -19.77 -6.46
C TRP A 170 -5.22 -20.23 -7.29
N TYR A 171 -5.19 -19.88 -8.58
CA TYR A 171 -4.21 -20.39 -9.53
C TYR A 171 -3.54 -19.23 -10.30
N PRO A 172 -2.21 -19.12 -10.26
CA PRO A 172 -1.52 -18.10 -11.07
C PRO A 172 -1.59 -18.46 -12.54
N ALA A 173 -1.90 -17.45 -13.38
CA ALA A 173 -1.98 -17.65 -14.82
C ALA A 173 -0.61 -17.95 -15.45
N ASN A 174 0.46 -17.41 -14.87
CA ASN A 174 1.82 -17.50 -15.41
C ASN A 174 2.84 -17.88 -14.33
N PRO A 175 3.94 -18.56 -14.68
CA PRO A 175 5.02 -18.85 -13.74
C PRO A 175 5.77 -17.57 -13.30
N PRO A 176 6.48 -17.63 -12.16
CA PRO A 176 7.32 -16.54 -11.69
C PRO A 176 8.33 -16.07 -12.73
N GLY A 177 8.51 -14.74 -12.87
CA GLY A 177 9.43 -14.17 -13.85
C GLY A 177 8.94 -14.20 -15.32
N HIS A 178 7.77 -14.80 -15.57
CA HIS A 178 7.15 -14.86 -16.90
C HIS A 178 5.73 -14.27 -16.88
N GLY A 179 5.57 -13.11 -16.23
CA GLY A 179 4.28 -12.45 -16.03
C GLY A 179 3.52 -12.93 -14.80
N GLY A 180 4.09 -13.80 -13.98
CA GLY A 180 3.55 -14.26 -12.70
C GLY A 180 4.44 -13.88 -11.52
N ALA A 181 3.85 -13.86 -10.32
CA ALA A 181 4.55 -13.60 -9.07
C ALA A 181 4.93 -14.91 -8.36
N GLY A 182 6.09 -14.90 -7.69
CA GLY A 182 6.58 -16.00 -6.87
C GLY A 182 5.74 -16.20 -5.61
N LEU A 183 5.91 -17.38 -4.99
CA LEU A 183 5.13 -17.78 -3.81
C LEU A 183 5.35 -16.83 -2.64
N GLY A 184 6.53 -16.25 -2.43
CA GLY A 184 6.80 -15.32 -1.34
C GLY A 184 5.84 -14.11 -1.36
N TYR A 185 5.73 -13.48 -2.52
CA TYR A 185 4.78 -12.36 -2.70
C TYR A 185 3.33 -12.80 -2.51
N ARG A 186 2.95 -13.95 -3.09
CA ARG A 186 1.58 -14.50 -2.96
C ARG A 186 1.21 -14.79 -1.51
N LEU A 187 2.10 -15.44 -0.74
CA LEU A 187 1.89 -15.70 0.69
C LEU A 187 1.70 -14.42 1.49
N GLY A 188 2.58 -13.43 1.29
CA GLY A 188 2.45 -12.15 1.96
C GLY A 188 1.14 -11.44 1.65
N LYS A 189 0.75 -11.39 0.37
CA LYS A 189 -0.52 -10.76 -0.05
C LYS A 189 -1.73 -11.54 0.42
N SER A 190 -1.72 -12.88 0.42
CA SER A 190 -2.82 -13.70 0.96
C SER A 190 -3.02 -13.46 2.46
N ALA A 191 -1.93 -13.48 3.24
CA ALA A 191 -1.99 -13.23 4.67
C ALA A 191 -2.49 -11.81 4.98
N GLY A 192 -1.98 -10.77 4.28
CA GLY A 192 -2.46 -9.40 4.44
C GLY A 192 -3.91 -9.19 4.00
N HIS A 193 -4.37 -9.94 3.00
CA HIS A 193 -5.73 -9.86 2.48
C HIS A 193 -6.79 -10.26 3.52
N THR A 194 -6.49 -11.25 4.37
CA THR A 194 -7.44 -11.74 5.39
C THR A 194 -7.70 -10.75 6.52
N ILE A 195 -6.83 -9.77 6.73
CA ILE A 195 -6.92 -8.78 7.82
C ILE A 195 -8.23 -7.99 7.74
N VAL A 196 -8.63 -7.56 6.55
CA VAL A 196 -9.83 -6.75 6.32
C VAL A 196 -11.09 -7.49 6.77
N GLY A 197 -11.23 -8.76 6.40
CA GLY A 197 -12.38 -9.58 6.82
C GLY A 197 -12.49 -9.72 8.33
N SER A 198 -11.35 -9.93 9.03
CA SER A 198 -11.31 -10.00 10.49
C SER A 198 -11.75 -8.67 11.13
N ILE A 199 -11.23 -7.54 10.64
CA ILE A 199 -11.61 -6.21 11.13
C ILE A 199 -13.12 -5.97 11.00
N LEU A 200 -13.71 -6.33 9.84
CA LEU A 200 -15.13 -6.12 9.59
C LEU A 200 -16.02 -6.96 10.51
N VAL A 201 -15.65 -8.23 10.75
CA VAL A 201 -16.39 -9.12 11.65
C VAL A 201 -16.30 -8.63 13.10
N GLU A 202 -15.12 -8.20 13.53
CA GLU A 202 -14.88 -7.80 14.92
C GLU A 202 -15.38 -6.38 15.24
N HIS A 203 -15.22 -5.43 14.31
CA HIS A 203 -15.38 -4.00 14.59
C HIS A 203 -16.25 -3.24 13.58
N GLY A 204 -16.78 -3.87 12.54
CA GLY A 204 -17.65 -3.19 11.56
C GLY A 204 -18.87 -2.56 12.22
N HIS A 205 -19.48 -3.26 13.19
CA HIS A 205 -20.63 -2.76 13.97
C HIS A 205 -20.29 -1.56 14.89
N GLN A 206 -19.02 -1.24 15.07
CA GLN A 206 -18.54 -0.11 15.87
C GLN A 206 -18.09 1.09 15.01
N GLY A 207 -18.50 1.14 13.73
CA GLY A 207 -18.21 2.23 12.83
C GLY A 207 -16.88 2.11 12.09
N ILE A 208 -16.21 0.96 12.17
CA ILE A 208 -14.99 0.71 11.39
C ILE A 208 -15.36 0.23 9.99
N ARG A 209 -14.84 0.94 8.98
CA ARG A 209 -14.91 0.57 7.56
C ARG A 209 -13.59 -0.06 7.14
N ALA A 210 -13.63 -1.13 6.34
CA ALA A 210 -12.40 -1.76 5.87
C ALA A 210 -12.54 -2.28 4.44
N PHE A 211 -11.48 -2.12 3.62
CA PHE A 211 -11.50 -2.43 2.20
C PHE A 211 -10.23 -3.15 1.76
N ASN A 212 -10.38 -4.21 0.95
CA ASN A 212 -9.30 -4.79 0.17
C ASN A 212 -9.34 -4.23 -1.25
N VAL A 213 -8.26 -3.57 -1.68
CA VAL A 213 -8.15 -2.94 -2.99
C VAL A 213 -7.06 -3.61 -3.81
N ASP A 214 -7.42 -4.22 -4.91
CA ASP A 214 -6.48 -4.68 -5.92
C ASP A 214 -6.18 -3.54 -6.90
N PRO A 215 -4.94 -3.04 -6.94
CA PRO A 215 -4.57 -1.96 -7.85
C PRO A 215 -4.50 -2.40 -9.31
N GLY A 216 -4.48 -3.72 -9.60
CA GLY A 216 -4.10 -4.27 -10.89
C GLY A 216 -2.63 -4.01 -11.22
N PHE A 217 -2.27 -4.12 -12.49
CA PHE A 217 -0.92 -3.75 -12.91
C PHE A 217 -0.82 -2.22 -13.06
N VAL A 218 0.13 -1.62 -12.32
CA VAL A 218 0.33 -0.17 -12.23
C VAL A 218 1.77 0.16 -12.63
N LEU A 219 1.96 1.11 -13.54
CA LEU A 219 3.27 1.55 -13.98
C LEU A 219 3.87 2.51 -12.95
N THR A 220 4.56 1.96 -11.97
CA THR A 220 5.30 2.72 -10.96
C THR A 220 6.76 2.87 -11.35
N GLU A 221 7.48 3.80 -10.70
CA GLU A 221 8.92 4.01 -10.88
C GLU A 221 9.70 2.68 -10.75
N ARG A 222 9.29 1.81 -9.81
CA ARG A 222 9.92 0.50 -9.61
C ARG A 222 9.58 -0.49 -10.73
N ASN A 223 8.31 -0.61 -11.09
CA ASN A 223 7.89 -1.57 -12.12
C ASN A 223 8.45 -1.21 -13.50
N SER A 224 8.64 0.08 -13.80
CA SER A 224 9.23 0.54 -15.05
C SER A 224 10.67 0.07 -15.26
N LEU A 225 11.43 -0.17 -14.17
CA LEU A 225 12.81 -0.66 -14.27
C LEU A 225 12.91 -2.12 -14.70
N ASP A 226 11.87 -2.91 -14.51
CA ASP A 226 11.93 -4.37 -14.65
C ASP A 226 10.92 -4.94 -15.65
N LEU A 227 10.30 -4.11 -16.47
CA LEU A 227 9.29 -4.58 -17.43
C LEU A 227 9.80 -5.76 -18.28
N GLU A 228 11.01 -5.64 -18.84
CA GLU A 228 11.63 -6.70 -19.64
C GLU A 228 11.93 -7.94 -18.80
N ALA A 229 12.40 -7.76 -17.57
CA ALA A 229 12.82 -8.87 -16.71
C ALA A 229 11.64 -9.64 -16.09
N THR A 230 10.47 -8.98 -15.93
CA THR A 230 9.30 -9.59 -15.31
C THR A 230 8.31 -10.17 -16.31
N GLY A 231 8.44 -9.82 -17.62
CA GLY A 231 7.52 -10.25 -18.66
C GLY A 231 6.09 -9.69 -18.53
N PHE A 232 5.89 -8.62 -17.76
CA PHE A 232 4.59 -7.96 -17.67
C PHE A 232 4.32 -7.09 -18.91
N ASP A 233 3.09 -7.19 -19.43
CA ASP A 233 2.61 -6.28 -20.48
C ASP A 233 2.23 -4.91 -19.86
N ALA A 234 2.95 -3.88 -20.29
CA ALA A 234 2.71 -2.51 -19.83
C ALA A 234 1.66 -1.76 -20.65
N SER A 235 1.17 -2.31 -21.75
CA SER A 235 0.27 -1.61 -22.69
C SER A 235 -1.05 -1.16 -22.04
N ALA A 236 -1.51 -1.92 -21.03
CA ALA A 236 -2.74 -1.62 -20.28
C ALA A 236 -2.47 -1.17 -18.83
N ALA A 237 -1.21 -0.91 -18.47
CA ALA A 237 -0.85 -0.52 -17.11
C ALA A 237 -1.50 0.80 -16.70
N ALA A 238 -2.13 0.81 -15.52
CA ALA A 238 -2.73 2.02 -14.99
C ALA A 238 -1.66 2.99 -14.45
N PRO A 239 -1.88 4.31 -14.53
CA PRO A 239 -1.06 5.27 -13.81
C PRO A 239 -1.34 5.16 -12.28
N PRO A 240 -0.33 5.34 -11.41
CA PRO A 240 -0.52 5.29 -9.95
C PRO A 240 -1.62 6.23 -9.44
N ALA A 241 -1.83 7.36 -10.10
CA ALA A 241 -2.84 8.35 -9.72
C ALA A 241 -4.29 7.83 -9.83
N ALA A 242 -4.55 6.87 -10.73
CA ALA A 242 -5.86 6.22 -10.81
C ALA A 242 -6.17 5.44 -9.52
N VAL A 243 -5.18 4.73 -8.96
CA VAL A 243 -5.35 4.04 -7.67
C VAL A 243 -5.54 5.05 -6.53
N GLY A 244 -4.81 6.18 -6.56
CA GLY A 244 -5.00 7.27 -5.61
C GLY A 244 -6.44 7.79 -5.60
N ALA A 245 -7.03 8.00 -6.79
CA ALA A 245 -8.43 8.45 -6.94
C ALA A 245 -9.43 7.41 -6.40
N ALA A 246 -9.21 6.11 -6.71
CA ALA A 246 -10.05 5.03 -6.18
C ALA A 246 -10.06 5.01 -4.64
N VAL A 247 -8.87 5.07 -4.03
CA VAL A 247 -8.73 5.02 -2.56
C VAL A 247 -9.34 6.24 -1.90
N ALA A 248 -9.11 7.46 -2.43
CA ALA A 248 -9.73 8.66 -1.88
C ALA A 248 -11.26 8.61 -1.93
N TRP A 249 -11.83 8.10 -3.02
CA TRP A 249 -13.27 7.89 -3.13
C TRP A 249 -13.79 6.86 -2.12
N LEU A 250 -13.12 5.72 -1.95
CA LEU A 250 -13.50 4.70 -0.96
C LEU A 250 -13.49 5.23 0.47
N VAL A 251 -12.55 6.12 0.78
CA VAL A 251 -12.42 6.71 2.11
C VAL A 251 -13.55 7.70 2.39
N ASP A 252 -13.90 8.56 1.44
CA ASP A 252 -14.82 9.67 1.67
C ASP A 252 -16.27 9.38 1.27
N SER A 253 -16.53 8.43 0.35
CA SER A 253 -17.88 8.18 -0.13
C SER A 253 -18.66 7.22 0.78
N PRO A 254 -19.87 7.58 1.22
CA PRO A 254 -20.76 6.63 1.88
C PRO A 254 -21.19 5.46 0.97
N GLU A 255 -21.27 5.68 -0.35
CA GLU A 255 -21.61 4.62 -1.32
C GLU A 255 -20.58 3.48 -1.35
N ALA A 256 -19.36 3.73 -0.84
CA ALA A 256 -18.34 2.69 -0.75
C ALA A 256 -18.66 1.61 0.29
N ASP A 257 -19.60 1.84 1.20
CA ASP A 257 -19.94 0.88 2.26
C ASP A 257 -20.45 -0.44 1.68
N ASP A 258 -21.14 -0.40 0.55
CA ASP A 258 -21.61 -1.59 -0.16
C ASP A 258 -20.47 -2.47 -0.72
N LEU A 259 -19.25 -1.93 -0.79
CA LEU A 259 -18.08 -2.64 -1.31
C LEU A 259 -17.21 -3.30 -0.25
N GLN A 260 -17.53 -3.15 1.05
CA GLN A 260 -16.67 -3.62 2.14
C GLN A 260 -16.45 -5.15 2.16
N HIS A 261 -17.37 -5.93 1.62
CA HIS A 261 -17.28 -7.40 1.60
C HIS A 261 -16.82 -7.94 0.25
N SER A 262 -16.16 -7.13 -0.57
CA SER A 262 -15.72 -7.52 -1.91
C SER A 262 -14.23 -7.25 -2.14
N ASN A 263 -13.66 -7.92 -3.14
CA ASN A 263 -12.34 -7.60 -3.68
C ASN A 263 -12.50 -6.47 -4.70
N ILE A 264 -12.05 -5.28 -4.35
CA ILE A 264 -12.25 -4.07 -5.14
C ILE A 264 -11.14 -3.94 -6.17
N SER A 265 -11.47 -4.00 -7.45
CA SER A 265 -10.54 -3.58 -8.52
C SER A 265 -10.51 -2.06 -8.59
N ALA A 266 -9.36 -1.45 -8.24
CA ALA A 266 -9.20 0.00 -8.32
C ALA A 266 -9.41 0.52 -9.73
N GLN A 267 -8.91 -0.20 -10.75
CA GLN A 267 -9.01 0.20 -12.15
C GLN A 267 -10.47 0.16 -12.64
N ALA A 268 -11.20 -0.91 -12.34
CA ALA A 268 -12.61 -1.02 -12.71
C ALA A 268 -13.44 0.08 -12.03
N LEU A 269 -13.27 0.24 -10.72
CA LEU A 269 -13.97 1.26 -9.93
C LEU A 269 -13.80 2.68 -10.49
N VAL A 270 -12.55 3.03 -10.81
CA VAL A 270 -12.23 4.37 -11.35
C VAL A 270 -12.88 4.62 -12.70
N LEU A 271 -12.88 3.62 -13.57
CA LEU A 271 -13.45 3.74 -14.92
C LEU A 271 -14.97 3.76 -14.89
N GLU A 272 -15.60 2.89 -14.10
CA GLU A 272 -17.06 2.80 -13.95
C GLU A 272 -17.64 4.09 -13.35
N ARG A 273 -16.93 4.70 -12.42
CA ARG A 273 -17.39 5.92 -11.74
C ARG A 273 -16.82 7.22 -12.30
N GLY A 274 -15.96 7.15 -13.33
CA GLY A 274 -15.35 8.34 -13.93
C GLY A 274 -14.47 9.15 -12.98
N LEU A 275 -13.79 8.49 -12.02
CA LEU A 275 -12.96 9.15 -11.00
C LEU A 275 -11.59 9.60 -11.53
N TYR A 276 -11.19 9.08 -12.68
CA TYR A 276 -9.94 9.40 -13.36
C TYR A 276 -10.11 9.24 -14.88
N PRO A 277 -9.39 10.01 -15.70
CA PRO A 277 -9.44 9.85 -17.16
C PRO A 277 -9.12 8.42 -17.60
N ASP A 278 -9.80 7.92 -18.64
CA ASP A 278 -9.54 6.58 -19.17
C ASP A 278 -8.19 6.58 -19.90
N TRP A 279 -7.16 6.08 -19.23
CA TRP A 279 -5.78 6.01 -19.74
C TRP A 279 -5.56 4.98 -20.86
N ARG A 280 -6.56 4.16 -21.14
CA ARG A 280 -6.52 3.16 -22.23
C ARG A 280 -6.95 3.77 -23.57
N LYS A 281 -7.52 4.97 -23.54
CA LYS A 281 -7.91 5.72 -24.72
C LYS A 281 -6.82 6.71 -25.07
N PRO A 282 -6.43 6.81 -26.36
CA PRO A 282 -5.44 7.77 -26.80
C PRO A 282 -5.88 9.23 -26.63
#